data_b8ae27154403d462b555598e8841aa0a
#
_entry.id   b8ae27154403d462b555598e8841aa0a
#
_cell.length_a   1.000
_cell.length_b   1.000
_cell.length_c   1.000
_cell.angle_alpha   90.00
_cell.angle_beta   90.00
_cell.angle_gamma   90.00
#
_symmetry.space_group_name_H-M   'P 1'
#
loop_
_entity.id
_entity.type
_entity.pdbx_description
1 polymer ?
#
loop_
_entity_poly.entity_id
_entity_poly.type
_entity_poly.pdbx_seq_one_letter_code
_entity_poly.pdbx_strand_id
1 'polypeptide(L)'
;MTVELSDEEMLRYNRQIVLRGFDFDGQERLKAARVLVVGLGGLGCAAAQYLAAAGVGQLALLDFDTVSLSNLQRQTLHSDATLGQPKVDSAREALARINPHVRLVPLNALLDETALAAQIADHDLVLDCTDNVAIRNQLNVGCFQHKTPLVSGAAIRMEGQISVFTYQDGEPCYRCLSRLFGENALTCVEAGVMAPLVGTIGSLQAMEAIKLLSGYGTPASGKIVIYDAMTCQFREMRLMRHPQCEVCGSH
;
A
#
# COMPACT_ATOMS: atom_id res chain seq x y z
N MET A 1 21.48 -9.50 9.44
CA MET A 1 21.12 -10.73 10.21
C MET A 1 20.09 -11.45 9.39
N THR A 2 20.32 -12.73 9.06
CA THR A 2 19.31 -13.58 8.43
C THR A 2 18.18 -13.79 9.46
N VAL A 3 16.97 -13.46 9.09
CA VAL A 3 15.79 -13.65 9.93
C VAL A 3 15.23 -15.03 9.61
N GLU A 4 15.53 -16.01 10.47
CA GLU A 4 15.07 -17.40 10.28
C GLU A 4 13.59 -17.56 10.61
N LEU A 5 12.89 -18.43 9.87
CA LEU A 5 11.51 -18.81 10.14
C LEU A 5 11.45 -19.86 11.26
N SER A 6 10.48 -19.72 12.16
CA SER A 6 10.15 -20.79 13.10
C SER A 6 9.39 -21.93 12.41
N ASP A 7 9.33 -23.10 13.06
CA ASP A 7 8.55 -24.24 12.55
C ASP A 7 7.07 -23.89 12.32
N GLU A 8 6.49 -23.09 13.21
CA GLU A 8 5.11 -22.61 13.06
C GLU A 8 4.97 -21.68 11.85
N GLU A 9 5.90 -20.77 11.64
CA GLU A 9 5.91 -19.88 10.49
C GLU A 9 6.11 -20.66 9.17
N MET A 10 6.97 -21.65 9.15
CA MET A 10 7.15 -22.53 7.98
C MET A 10 5.86 -23.26 7.62
N LEU A 11 5.11 -23.74 8.61
CA LEU A 11 3.81 -24.36 8.38
C LEU A 11 2.76 -23.33 7.92
N ARG A 12 2.73 -22.15 8.55
CA ARG A 12 1.80 -21.06 8.23
C ARG A 12 1.97 -20.57 6.79
N TYR A 13 3.20 -20.38 6.35
CA TYR A 13 3.54 -19.83 5.03
C TYR A 13 3.84 -20.91 3.98
N ASN A 14 3.62 -22.18 4.29
CA ASN A 14 3.97 -23.31 3.42
C ASN A 14 3.49 -23.13 1.98
N ARG A 15 2.27 -22.61 1.77
CA ARG A 15 1.70 -22.42 0.44
C ARG A 15 2.42 -21.35 -0.40
N GLN A 16 3.15 -20.46 0.24
CA GLN A 16 4.02 -19.49 -0.44
C GLN A 16 5.42 -20.08 -0.65
N ILE A 17 5.96 -20.75 0.38
CA ILE A 17 7.30 -21.33 0.36
C ILE A 17 7.46 -22.38 -0.76
N VAL A 18 6.41 -23.16 -1.08
CA VAL A 18 6.47 -24.15 -2.17
C VAL A 18 6.40 -23.54 -3.58
N LEU A 19 6.23 -22.23 -3.72
CA LEU A 19 6.30 -21.58 -5.03
C LEU A 19 7.75 -21.55 -5.50
N ARG A 20 8.01 -22.21 -6.63
CA ARG A 20 9.36 -22.28 -7.21
C ARG A 20 9.88 -20.89 -7.54
N GLY A 21 11.02 -20.54 -6.97
CA GLY A 21 11.67 -19.23 -7.14
C GLY A 21 11.28 -18.20 -6.07
N PHE A 22 10.24 -18.46 -5.27
CA PHE A 22 9.97 -17.73 -4.03
C PHE A 22 10.71 -18.40 -2.88
N ASP A 23 10.43 -19.68 -2.65
CA ASP A 23 11.10 -20.58 -1.72
C ASP A 23 11.21 -19.98 -0.29
N PHE A 24 12.09 -20.49 0.54
CA PHE A 24 12.39 -19.94 1.87
C PHE A 24 12.98 -18.52 1.80
N ASP A 25 13.84 -18.26 0.82
CA ASP A 25 14.50 -16.96 0.66
C ASP A 25 13.47 -15.81 0.50
N GLY A 26 12.42 -16.05 -0.30
CA GLY A 26 11.34 -15.07 -0.48
C GLY A 26 10.57 -14.82 0.81
N GLN A 27 10.28 -15.87 1.58
CA GLN A 27 9.55 -15.74 2.84
C GLN A 27 10.39 -15.06 3.94
N GLU A 28 11.69 -15.36 4.01
CA GLU A 28 12.61 -14.71 4.96
C GLU A 28 12.78 -13.22 4.64
N ARG A 29 12.82 -12.85 3.35
CA ARG A 29 12.81 -11.44 2.94
C ARG A 29 11.54 -10.74 3.37
N LEU A 30 10.36 -11.37 3.22
CA LEU A 30 9.12 -10.80 3.72
C LEU A 30 9.14 -10.62 5.25
N LYS A 31 9.61 -11.62 5.98
CA LYS A 31 9.73 -11.55 7.45
C LYS A 31 10.72 -10.46 7.91
N ALA A 32 11.76 -10.19 7.15
CA ALA A 32 12.71 -9.13 7.45
C ALA A 32 12.16 -7.73 7.14
N ALA A 33 11.16 -7.63 6.27
CA ALA A 33 10.68 -6.38 5.71
C ALA A 33 9.83 -5.55 6.69
N ARG A 34 9.96 -4.23 6.56
CA ARG A 34 9.21 -3.21 7.30
C ARG A 34 8.43 -2.37 6.29
N VAL A 35 7.12 -2.37 6.39
CA VAL A 35 6.22 -1.68 5.46
C VAL A 35 5.43 -0.61 6.19
N LEU A 36 5.38 0.61 5.62
CA LEU A 36 4.51 1.69 6.06
C LEU A 36 3.23 1.68 5.22
N VAL A 37 2.09 1.43 5.87
CA VAL A 37 0.76 1.52 5.25
C VAL A 37 0.15 2.85 5.64
N VAL A 38 -0.06 3.74 4.66
CA VAL A 38 -0.65 5.06 4.87
C VAL A 38 -2.09 5.07 4.40
N GLY A 39 -3.00 5.27 5.34
CA GLY A 39 -4.46 5.16 5.16
C GLY A 39 -4.98 3.76 5.45
N LEU A 40 -5.93 3.67 6.40
CA LEU A 40 -6.63 2.44 6.79
C LEU A 40 -8.10 2.48 6.40
N GLY A 41 -8.36 3.06 5.25
CA GLY A 41 -9.64 3.00 4.54
C GLY A 41 -9.84 1.66 3.80
N GLY A 42 -10.65 1.66 2.75
CA GLY A 42 -10.96 0.44 2.00
C GLY A 42 -9.73 -0.22 1.36
N LEU A 43 -8.83 0.57 0.77
CA LEU A 43 -7.57 0.07 0.18
C LEU A 43 -6.64 -0.49 1.25
N GLY A 44 -6.36 0.31 2.30
CA GLY A 44 -5.42 -0.04 3.35
C GLY A 44 -5.86 -1.25 4.16
N CYS A 45 -7.15 -1.40 4.44
CA CYS A 45 -7.68 -2.59 5.11
C CYS A 45 -7.36 -3.87 4.33
N ALA A 46 -7.62 -3.89 3.03
CA ALA A 46 -7.34 -5.06 2.19
C ALA A 46 -5.83 -5.30 2.04
N ALA A 47 -5.05 -4.25 1.78
CA ALA A 47 -3.61 -4.36 1.62
C ALA A 47 -2.92 -4.87 2.90
N ALA A 48 -3.20 -4.26 4.06
CA ALA A 48 -2.62 -4.65 5.33
C ALA A 48 -3.00 -6.07 5.75
N GLN A 49 -4.24 -6.49 5.48
CA GLN A 49 -4.72 -7.84 5.75
C GLN A 49 -3.88 -8.89 5.03
N TYR A 50 -3.65 -8.71 3.73
CA TYR A 50 -2.87 -9.67 2.94
C TYR A 50 -1.38 -9.61 3.24
N LEU A 51 -0.81 -8.43 3.52
CA LEU A 51 0.59 -8.32 3.94
C LEU A 51 0.83 -9.00 5.29
N ALA A 52 -0.08 -8.84 6.24
CA ALA A 52 -0.02 -9.56 7.52
C ALA A 52 -0.15 -11.07 7.33
N ALA A 53 -1.14 -11.53 6.56
CA ALA A 53 -1.35 -12.95 6.27
C ALA A 53 -0.14 -13.57 5.55
N ALA A 54 0.49 -12.83 4.64
CA ALA A 54 1.69 -13.26 3.90
C ALA A 54 2.96 -13.32 4.75
N GLY A 55 2.97 -12.73 5.95
CA GLY A 55 4.11 -12.78 6.86
C GLY A 55 5.15 -11.68 6.67
N VAL A 56 4.72 -10.48 6.26
CA VAL A 56 5.57 -9.28 6.35
C VAL A 56 5.91 -9.03 7.82
N GLY A 57 7.20 -8.86 8.14
CA GLY A 57 7.65 -8.85 9.53
C GLY A 57 7.14 -7.67 10.35
N GLN A 58 7.04 -6.49 9.76
CA GLN A 58 6.49 -5.30 10.42
C GLN A 58 5.58 -4.50 9.51
N LEU A 59 4.41 -4.12 10.03
CA LEU A 59 3.50 -3.16 9.44
C LEU A 59 3.36 -1.94 10.37
N ALA A 60 3.81 -0.78 9.93
CA ALA A 60 3.46 0.49 10.54
C ALA A 60 2.15 0.99 9.90
N LEU A 61 1.15 1.26 10.73
CA LEU A 61 -0.22 1.59 10.33
C LEU A 61 -0.46 3.07 10.61
N LEU A 62 -0.44 3.91 9.58
CA LEU A 62 -0.59 5.36 9.72
C LEU A 62 -1.98 5.81 9.25
N ASP A 63 -2.78 6.30 10.18
CA ASP A 63 -4.08 6.93 9.91
C ASP A 63 -4.45 7.79 11.13
N PHE A 64 -5.14 8.90 10.94
CA PHE A 64 -5.58 9.81 12.01
C PHE A 64 -7.08 9.79 12.27
N ASP A 65 -7.84 9.03 11.48
CA ASP A 65 -9.29 8.94 11.57
C ASP A 65 -9.76 7.95 12.64
N THR A 66 -11.03 8.09 12.99
CA THR A 66 -11.79 7.11 13.77
C THR A 66 -12.73 6.31 12.87
N VAL A 67 -13.11 5.13 13.34
CA VAL A 67 -14.06 4.25 12.65
C VAL A 67 -15.46 4.86 12.72
N SER A 68 -16.12 5.03 11.58
CA SER A 68 -17.51 5.47 11.47
C SER A 68 -18.38 4.44 10.75
N LEU A 69 -19.68 4.48 11.01
CA LEU A 69 -20.64 3.54 10.41
C LEU A 69 -20.58 3.54 8.87
N SER A 70 -20.40 4.71 8.26
CA SER A 70 -20.29 4.87 6.81
C SER A 70 -19.01 4.24 6.20
N ASN A 71 -18.05 3.84 7.02
CA ASN A 71 -16.84 3.16 6.60
C ASN A 71 -17.03 1.64 6.45
N LEU A 72 -17.91 1.03 7.24
CA LEU A 72 -17.97 -0.42 7.43
C LEU A 72 -18.34 -1.19 6.17
N GLN A 73 -19.02 -0.56 5.20
CA GLN A 73 -19.39 -1.23 3.95
C GLN A 73 -18.16 -1.63 3.09
N ARG A 74 -16.97 -1.06 3.34
CA ARG A 74 -15.76 -1.32 2.54
C ARG A 74 -14.45 -1.41 3.33
N GLN A 75 -14.42 -1.01 4.59
CA GLN A 75 -13.22 -1.02 5.43
C GLN A 75 -13.23 -2.24 6.36
N THR A 76 -12.86 -3.38 5.81
CA THR A 76 -13.13 -4.73 6.36
C THR A 76 -12.34 -5.12 7.61
N LEU A 77 -11.32 -4.35 8.02
CA LEU A 77 -10.65 -4.53 9.31
C LEU A 77 -11.43 -3.91 10.49
N HIS A 78 -12.41 -3.06 10.19
CA HIS A 78 -13.26 -2.40 11.18
C HIS A 78 -14.62 -3.09 11.27
N SER A 79 -15.29 -2.91 12.40
CA SER A 79 -16.61 -3.53 12.68
C SER A 79 -17.44 -2.62 13.57
N ASP A 80 -18.73 -2.97 13.74
CA ASP A 80 -19.62 -2.28 14.68
C ASP A 80 -19.04 -2.21 16.09
N ALA A 81 -18.29 -3.23 16.52
CA ALA A 81 -17.64 -3.27 17.83
C ALA A 81 -16.51 -2.24 17.99
N THR A 82 -15.99 -1.68 16.88
CA THR A 82 -14.89 -0.71 16.89
C THR A 82 -15.30 0.71 16.51
N LEU A 83 -16.61 0.98 16.39
CA LEU A 83 -17.12 2.33 16.11
C LEU A 83 -16.60 3.35 17.12
N GLY A 84 -16.08 4.48 16.61
CA GLY A 84 -15.50 5.55 17.39
C GLY A 84 -14.04 5.32 17.84
N GLN A 85 -13.49 4.12 17.68
CA GLN A 85 -12.07 3.86 17.96
C GLN A 85 -11.17 4.44 16.85
N PRO A 86 -9.89 4.79 17.14
CA PRO A 86 -8.92 5.09 16.12
C PRO A 86 -8.80 3.93 15.11
N LYS A 87 -8.79 4.22 13.82
CA LYS A 87 -8.66 3.19 12.78
C LYS A 87 -7.41 2.34 12.94
N VAL A 88 -6.30 2.94 13.38
CA VAL A 88 -5.04 2.24 13.61
C VAL A 88 -5.13 1.18 14.70
N ASP A 89 -5.89 1.44 15.77
CA ASP A 89 -6.09 0.48 16.87
C ASP A 89 -7.02 -0.64 16.46
N SER A 90 -8.15 -0.31 15.83
CA SER A 90 -9.08 -1.28 15.26
C SER A 90 -8.38 -2.22 14.27
N ALA A 91 -7.59 -1.67 13.35
CA ALA A 91 -6.82 -2.45 12.38
C ALA A 91 -5.77 -3.34 13.06
N ARG A 92 -5.01 -2.82 14.03
CA ARG A 92 -4.03 -3.58 14.79
C ARG A 92 -4.66 -4.80 15.45
N GLU A 93 -5.81 -4.64 16.12
CA GLU A 93 -6.50 -5.75 16.76
C GLU A 93 -6.98 -6.81 15.76
N ALA A 94 -7.50 -6.39 14.62
CA ALA A 94 -7.93 -7.31 13.57
C ALA A 94 -6.76 -8.06 12.94
N LEU A 95 -5.67 -7.37 12.63
CA LEU A 95 -4.46 -7.95 12.02
C LEU A 95 -3.73 -8.91 12.96
N ALA A 96 -3.68 -8.61 14.27
CA ALA A 96 -3.09 -9.50 15.27
C ALA A 96 -3.81 -10.86 15.34
N ARG A 97 -5.12 -10.90 15.09
CA ARG A 97 -5.88 -12.15 14.98
C ARG A 97 -5.62 -12.93 13.70
N ILE A 98 -5.24 -12.22 12.61
CA ILE A 98 -4.87 -12.86 11.34
C ILE A 98 -3.49 -13.51 11.44
N ASN A 99 -2.50 -12.77 11.96
CA ASN A 99 -1.14 -13.27 12.09
C ASN A 99 -0.43 -12.67 13.31
N PRO A 100 -0.24 -13.45 14.40
CA PRO A 100 0.39 -12.98 15.62
C PRO A 100 1.92 -12.76 15.48
N HIS A 101 2.55 -13.25 14.41
CA HIS A 101 3.99 -13.10 14.19
C HIS A 101 4.38 -11.75 13.58
N VAL A 102 3.40 -10.97 13.11
CA VAL A 102 3.65 -9.65 12.51
C VAL A 102 3.73 -8.59 13.60
N ARG A 103 4.79 -7.80 13.58
CA ARG A 103 4.90 -6.62 14.43
C ARG A 103 4.03 -5.50 13.89
N LEU A 104 3.01 -5.11 14.64
CA LEU A 104 2.07 -4.07 14.28
C LEU A 104 2.36 -2.79 15.06
N VAL A 105 2.61 -1.68 14.36
CA VAL A 105 2.97 -0.38 14.95
C VAL A 105 1.88 0.63 14.56
N PRO A 106 0.90 0.90 15.44
CA PRO A 106 -0.13 1.90 15.18
C PRO A 106 0.44 3.32 15.31
N LEU A 107 0.18 4.17 14.34
CA LEU A 107 0.57 5.58 14.28
C LEU A 107 -0.69 6.43 14.08
N ASN A 108 -1.35 6.78 15.18
CA ASN A 108 -2.55 7.61 15.17
C ASN A 108 -2.16 9.10 15.10
N ALA A 109 -1.78 9.57 13.93
CA ALA A 109 -1.33 10.93 13.74
C ALA A 109 -1.48 11.41 12.29
N LEU A 110 -1.72 12.70 12.11
CA LEU A 110 -1.42 13.40 10.87
C LEU A 110 0.02 13.92 10.98
N LEU A 111 0.93 13.28 10.26
CA LEU A 111 2.35 13.63 10.30
C LEU A 111 2.63 14.86 9.43
N ASP A 112 3.48 15.75 9.94
CA ASP A 112 4.09 16.80 9.11
C ASP A 112 5.13 16.21 8.13
N GLU A 113 5.66 17.03 7.26
CA GLU A 113 6.63 16.64 6.22
C GLU A 113 7.87 15.97 6.82
N THR A 114 8.41 16.51 7.91
CA THR A 114 9.62 15.99 8.57
C THR A 114 9.38 14.65 9.23
N ALA A 115 8.30 14.53 9.99
CA ALA A 115 7.94 13.29 10.67
C ALA A 115 7.57 12.19 9.66
N LEU A 116 6.87 12.53 8.57
CA LEU A 116 6.55 11.60 7.50
C LEU A 116 7.81 11.12 6.77
N ALA A 117 8.75 12.02 6.44
CA ALA A 117 10.03 11.65 5.83
C ALA A 117 10.85 10.71 6.72
N ALA A 118 10.87 10.93 8.04
CA ALA A 118 11.52 10.03 8.99
C ALA A 118 10.88 8.63 8.99
N GLN A 119 9.55 8.55 8.94
CA GLN A 119 8.85 7.26 8.82
C GLN A 119 9.19 6.56 7.50
N ILE A 120 9.21 7.29 6.39
CA ILE A 120 9.55 6.73 5.07
C ILE A 120 10.98 6.17 5.07
N ALA A 121 11.95 6.91 5.63
CA ALA A 121 13.36 6.49 5.70
C ALA A 121 13.57 5.22 6.54
N ASP A 122 12.68 4.97 7.50
CA ASP A 122 12.76 3.82 8.42
C ASP A 122 12.07 2.55 7.90
N HIS A 123 11.52 2.58 6.69
CA HIS A 123 10.79 1.47 6.09
C HIS A 123 11.33 1.09 4.70
N ASP A 124 11.17 -0.19 4.34
CA ASP A 124 11.65 -0.75 3.08
C ASP A 124 10.70 -0.46 1.91
N LEU A 125 9.43 -0.14 2.22
CA LEU A 125 8.38 0.10 1.26
C LEU A 125 7.23 0.90 1.88
N VAL A 126 6.61 1.76 1.09
CA VAL A 126 5.41 2.53 1.45
C VAL A 126 4.24 2.14 0.57
N LEU A 127 3.07 1.87 1.19
CA LEU A 127 1.79 1.79 0.50
C LEU A 127 1.01 3.08 0.69
N ASP A 128 0.67 3.73 -0.42
CA ASP A 128 -0.27 4.84 -0.45
C ASP A 128 -1.69 4.30 -0.68
N CYS A 129 -2.45 4.24 0.40
CA CYS A 129 -3.85 3.82 0.44
C CYS A 129 -4.78 5.00 0.77
N THR A 130 -4.31 6.23 0.55
CA THR A 130 -5.05 7.46 0.86
C THR A 130 -5.98 7.87 -0.28
N ASP A 131 -6.92 8.75 0.02
CA ASP A 131 -7.77 9.46 -0.94
C ASP A 131 -7.45 10.97 -1.00
N ASN A 132 -6.34 11.39 -0.41
CA ASN A 132 -5.93 12.79 -0.25
C ASN A 132 -4.74 13.11 -1.14
N VAL A 133 -4.92 14.03 -2.11
CA VAL A 133 -3.89 14.43 -3.08
C VAL A 133 -2.68 15.09 -2.40
N ALA A 134 -2.90 15.88 -1.34
CA ALA A 134 -1.79 16.53 -0.63
C ALA A 134 -0.88 15.50 0.05
N ILE A 135 -1.46 14.52 0.74
CA ILE A 135 -0.71 13.43 1.38
C ILE A 135 0.03 12.60 0.32
N ARG A 136 -0.60 12.28 -0.82
CA ARG A 136 0.04 11.56 -1.93
C ARG A 136 1.27 12.29 -2.46
N ASN A 137 1.20 13.61 -2.62
CA ASN A 137 2.34 14.42 -3.05
C ASN A 137 3.46 14.42 -2.00
N GLN A 138 3.13 14.52 -0.71
CA GLN A 138 4.13 14.44 0.38
C GLN A 138 4.81 13.06 0.40
N LEU A 139 4.04 11.98 0.28
CA LEU A 139 4.58 10.61 0.18
C LEU A 139 5.53 10.48 -1.01
N ASN A 140 5.13 10.99 -2.18
CA ASN A 140 5.96 10.94 -3.38
C ASN A 140 7.30 11.66 -3.20
N VAL A 141 7.29 12.85 -2.60
CA VAL A 141 8.52 13.63 -2.34
C VAL A 141 9.43 12.88 -1.37
N GLY A 142 8.89 12.44 -0.23
CA GLY A 142 9.66 11.70 0.77
C GLY A 142 10.23 10.39 0.22
N CYS A 143 9.42 9.59 -0.48
CA CYS A 143 9.85 8.34 -1.09
C CYS A 143 10.92 8.55 -2.16
N PHE A 144 10.80 9.60 -2.98
CA PHE A 144 11.80 9.96 -3.98
C PHE A 144 13.15 10.33 -3.33
N GLN A 145 13.11 11.14 -2.26
CA GLN A 145 14.31 11.58 -1.54
C GLN A 145 15.07 10.42 -0.88
N HIS A 146 14.33 9.48 -0.29
CA HIS A 146 14.91 8.33 0.41
C HIS A 146 15.08 7.08 -0.47
N LYS A 147 14.65 7.15 -1.75
CA LYS A 147 14.64 6.00 -2.66
C LYS A 147 13.85 4.81 -2.13
N THR A 148 12.86 5.07 -1.28
CA THR A 148 11.95 4.06 -0.75
C THR A 148 10.84 3.79 -1.77
N PRO A 149 10.63 2.55 -2.25
CA PRO A 149 9.58 2.25 -3.19
C PRO A 149 8.19 2.61 -2.67
N LEU A 150 7.34 3.12 -3.57
CA LEU A 150 5.97 3.51 -3.30
C LEU A 150 5.01 2.70 -4.18
N VAL A 151 4.03 2.04 -3.57
CA VAL A 151 2.91 1.40 -4.26
C VAL A 151 1.66 2.24 -4.01
N SER A 152 1.21 2.96 -5.02
CA SER A 152 0.05 3.85 -4.94
C SER A 152 -1.19 3.19 -5.52
N GLY A 153 -2.31 3.25 -4.80
CA GLY A 153 -3.62 2.77 -5.22
C GLY A 153 -4.67 3.88 -5.17
N ALA A 154 -5.64 3.81 -6.07
CA ALA A 154 -6.83 4.65 -6.04
C ALA A 154 -8.05 3.86 -6.55
N ALA A 155 -9.22 4.16 -5.99
CA ALA A 155 -10.48 3.57 -6.42
C ALA A 155 -11.62 4.58 -6.27
N ILE A 156 -12.45 4.69 -7.28
CA ILE A 156 -13.61 5.58 -7.31
C ILE A 156 -14.71 4.95 -8.17
N ARG A 157 -15.96 5.04 -7.76
CA ARG A 157 -17.10 4.45 -8.48
C ARG A 157 -16.88 2.95 -8.73
N MET A 158 -16.64 2.56 -9.97
CA MET A 158 -16.36 1.20 -10.44
C MET A 158 -15.00 1.10 -11.14
N GLU A 159 -14.11 2.07 -10.95
CA GLU A 159 -12.77 2.08 -11.55
C GLU A 159 -11.71 2.20 -10.47
N GLY A 160 -10.66 1.41 -10.60
CA GLY A 160 -9.50 1.45 -9.73
C GLY A 160 -8.20 1.47 -10.51
N GLN A 161 -7.14 1.93 -9.85
CA GLN A 161 -5.81 1.96 -10.46
C GLN A 161 -4.72 1.68 -9.44
N ILE A 162 -3.62 1.12 -9.92
CA ILE A 162 -2.36 1.00 -9.18
C ILE A 162 -1.20 1.49 -10.02
N SER A 163 -0.17 1.99 -9.34
CA SER A 163 1.13 2.32 -9.91
C SER A 163 2.23 2.02 -8.90
N VAL A 164 3.37 1.59 -9.40
CA VAL A 164 4.57 1.29 -8.62
C VAL A 164 5.66 2.28 -9.01
N PHE A 165 6.26 2.93 -8.03
CA PHE A 165 7.37 3.87 -8.19
C PHE A 165 8.57 3.34 -7.42
N THR A 166 9.63 2.93 -8.13
CA THR A 166 10.88 2.43 -7.53
C THR A 166 11.95 3.51 -7.46
N TYR A 167 11.69 4.65 -8.07
CA TYR A 167 12.56 5.83 -8.08
C TYR A 167 13.99 5.56 -8.59
N GLN A 168 14.10 4.58 -9.50
CA GLN A 168 15.33 4.34 -10.25
C GLN A 168 15.59 5.49 -11.22
N ASP A 169 16.84 5.64 -11.66
CA ASP A 169 17.21 6.69 -12.59
C ASP A 169 16.42 6.57 -13.91
N GLY A 170 15.82 7.67 -14.32
CA GLY A 170 15.00 7.73 -15.54
C GLY A 170 13.53 7.29 -15.36
N GLU A 171 13.15 6.73 -14.21
CA GLU A 171 11.76 6.35 -13.94
C GLU A 171 10.86 7.54 -13.59
N PRO A 172 9.55 7.45 -13.92
CA PRO A 172 8.57 8.45 -13.51
C PRO A 172 8.29 8.36 -11.99
N CYS A 173 7.78 9.44 -11.42
CA CYS A 173 7.27 9.48 -10.06
C CYS A 173 5.75 9.71 -10.04
N TYR A 174 5.12 9.70 -8.85
CA TYR A 174 3.68 9.97 -8.74
C TYR A 174 3.29 11.35 -9.31
N ARG A 175 4.15 12.38 -9.20
CA ARG A 175 3.88 13.70 -9.77
C ARG A 175 3.77 13.65 -11.31
N CYS A 176 4.52 12.77 -11.97
CA CYS A 176 4.35 12.54 -13.40
C CYS A 176 2.98 11.93 -13.73
N LEU A 177 2.48 11.04 -12.86
CA LEU A 177 1.16 10.44 -13.01
C LEU A 177 0.04 11.45 -12.74
N SER A 178 0.09 12.19 -11.62
CA SER A 178 -0.98 13.09 -11.18
C SER A 178 -1.26 14.21 -12.18
N ARG A 179 -0.26 14.66 -12.94
CA ARG A 179 -0.42 15.64 -14.01
C ARG A 179 -1.36 15.20 -15.14
N LEU A 180 -1.56 13.89 -15.33
CA LEU A 180 -2.43 13.38 -16.38
C LEU A 180 -3.93 13.53 -16.05
N PHE A 181 -4.28 13.70 -14.77
CA PHE A 181 -5.68 13.70 -14.31
C PHE A 181 -6.21 15.10 -13.91
N GLY A 182 -5.36 16.12 -13.90
CA GLY A 182 -5.75 17.47 -13.48
C GLY A 182 -6.00 17.61 -11.96
N GLU A 183 -6.28 18.83 -11.51
CA GLU A 183 -6.40 19.13 -10.07
C GLU A 183 -7.80 18.88 -9.48
N ASN A 184 -8.82 18.63 -10.32
CA ASN A 184 -10.23 18.52 -9.92
C ASN A 184 -10.73 17.06 -9.85
N ALA A 185 -9.92 16.11 -9.36
CA ALA A 185 -10.39 14.76 -9.16
C ALA A 185 -11.40 14.69 -8.00
N LEU A 186 -12.62 14.18 -8.28
CA LEU A 186 -13.63 13.93 -7.26
C LEU A 186 -13.11 12.93 -6.22
N THR A 187 -13.48 13.13 -4.95
CA THR A 187 -13.17 12.17 -3.89
C THR A 187 -14.15 10.98 -3.91
N CYS A 188 -13.75 9.87 -3.27
CA CYS A 188 -14.65 8.71 -3.09
C CYS A 188 -15.92 9.08 -2.32
N VAL A 189 -15.87 10.09 -1.45
CA VAL A 189 -17.04 10.56 -0.68
C VAL A 189 -18.07 11.21 -1.58
N GLU A 190 -17.61 12.00 -2.56
CA GLU A 190 -18.50 12.72 -3.49
C GLU A 190 -19.04 11.84 -4.62
N ALA A 191 -18.22 10.91 -5.11
CA ALA A 191 -18.55 10.10 -6.29
C ALA A 191 -19.06 8.69 -5.96
N GLY A 192 -18.84 8.23 -4.70
CA GLY A 192 -19.11 6.86 -4.29
C GLY A 192 -18.03 5.86 -4.74
N VAL A 193 -18.03 4.69 -4.13
CA VAL A 193 -17.14 3.58 -4.51
C VAL A 193 -17.79 2.24 -4.13
N MET A 194 -17.72 1.27 -5.03
CA MET A 194 -18.21 -0.07 -4.77
C MET A 194 -17.27 -0.83 -3.82
N ALA A 195 -17.85 -1.51 -2.81
CA ALA A 195 -17.07 -2.16 -1.75
C ALA A 195 -15.99 -3.14 -2.25
N PRO A 196 -16.28 -4.13 -3.13
CA PRO A 196 -15.26 -5.07 -3.60
C PRO A 196 -14.13 -4.42 -4.41
N LEU A 197 -14.38 -3.25 -5.02
CA LEU A 197 -13.38 -2.55 -5.82
C LEU A 197 -12.17 -2.16 -4.97
N VAL A 198 -12.38 -1.54 -3.81
CA VAL A 198 -11.27 -1.16 -2.92
C VAL A 198 -10.53 -2.39 -2.41
N GLY A 199 -11.24 -3.50 -2.16
CA GLY A 199 -10.65 -4.79 -1.81
C GLY A 199 -9.73 -5.32 -2.92
N THR A 200 -10.20 -5.28 -4.17
CA THR A 200 -9.43 -5.70 -5.35
C THR A 200 -8.15 -4.87 -5.49
N ILE A 201 -8.27 -3.55 -5.48
CA ILE A 201 -7.11 -2.65 -5.65
C ILE A 201 -6.14 -2.76 -4.47
N GLY A 202 -6.61 -2.81 -3.22
CA GLY A 202 -5.74 -3.00 -2.06
C GLY A 202 -5.02 -4.35 -2.07
N SER A 203 -5.66 -5.42 -2.55
CA SER A 203 -5.03 -6.73 -2.74
C SER A 203 -3.96 -6.69 -3.83
N LEU A 204 -4.18 -5.96 -4.92
CA LEU A 204 -3.17 -5.72 -5.95
C LEU A 204 -1.98 -4.91 -5.40
N GLN A 205 -2.23 -3.89 -4.57
CA GLN A 205 -1.15 -3.16 -3.88
C GLN A 205 -0.31 -4.10 -3.00
N ALA A 206 -0.95 -4.99 -2.24
CA ALA A 206 -0.24 -6.00 -1.44
C ALA A 206 0.60 -6.94 -2.32
N MET A 207 0.07 -7.37 -3.47
CA MET A 207 0.80 -8.23 -4.41
C MET A 207 2.04 -7.52 -4.97
N GLU A 208 1.92 -6.25 -5.37
CA GLU A 208 3.06 -5.46 -5.84
C GLU A 208 4.12 -5.27 -4.73
N ALA A 209 3.68 -5.04 -3.49
CA ALA A 209 4.57 -4.94 -2.33
C ALA A 209 5.34 -6.26 -2.11
N ILE A 210 4.66 -7.40 -2.16
CA ILE A 210 5.28 -8.72 -2.00
C ILE A 210 6.32 -8.97 -3.10
N LYS A 211 6.04 -8.61 -4.36
CA LYS A 211 7.01 -8.74 -5.46
C LYS A 211 8.26 -7.89 -5.22
N LEU A 212 8.08 -6.63 -4.80
CA LEU A 212 9.21 -5.73 -4.50
C LEU A 212 10.07 -6.24 -3.35
N LEU A 213 9.44 -6.69 -2.26
CA LEU A 213 10.14 -7.11 -1.04
C LEU A 213 10.83 -8.46 -1.20
N SER A 214 10.17 -9.42 -1.84
CA SER A 214 10.71 -10.77 -2.03
C SER A 214 11.65 -10.91 -3.22
N GLY A 215 11.54 -10.01 -4.21
CA GLY A 215 12.20 -10.16 -5.51
C GLY A 215 11.57 -11.22 -6.40
N TYR A 216 10.39 -11.73 -6.05
CA TYR A 216 9.67 -12.75 -6.81
C TYR A 216 8.61 -12.12 -7.73
N GLY A 217 8.77 -12.31 -9.02
CA GLY A 217 7.92 -11.71 -10.06
C GLY A 217 8.44 -10.35 -10.53
N THR A 218 7.67 -9.70 -11.41
CA THR A 218 8.00 -8.39 -12.00
C THR A 218 7.03 -7.33 -11.50
N PRO A 219 7.47 -6.32 -10.75
CA PRO A 219 6.61 -5.21 -10.33
C PRO A 219 6.08 -4.40 -11.52
N ALA A 220 4.91 -3.78 -11.35
CA ALA A 220 4.26 -2.93 -12.34
C ALA A 220 4.89 -1.51 -12.40
N SER A 221 6.22 -1.40 -12.38
CA SER A 221 6.95 -0.14 -12.45
C SER A 221 6.86 0.50 -13.84
N GLY A 222 6.87 1.84 -13.90
CA GLY A 222 6.84 2.60 -15.15
C GLY A 222 5.53 2.53 -15.92
N LYS A 223 4.45 2.08 -15.30
CA LYS A 223 3.11 2.01 -15.88
C LYS A 223 2.01 2.28 -14.87
N ILE A 224 0.84 2.62 -15.36
CA ILE A 224 -0.41 2.61 -14.63
C ILE A 224 -1.24 1.41 -15.05
N VAL A 225 -1.75 0.66 -14.09
CA VAL A 225 -2.70 -0.43 -14.32
C VAL A 225 -4.07 0.04 -13.85
N ILE A 226 -5.02 0.07 -14.77
CA ILE A 226 -6.41 0.49 -14.54
C ILE A 226 -7.31 -0.74 -14.58
N TYR A 227 -8.15 -0.88 -13.56
CA TYR A 227 -9.19 -1.91 -13.49
C TYR A 227 -10.57 -1.27 -13.65
N ASP A 228 -11.28 -1.62 -14.71
CA ASP A 228 -12.68 -1.30 -14.93
C ASP A 228 -13.55 -2.44 -14.39
N ALA A 229 -14.17 -2.23 -13.24
CA ALA A 229 -15.02 -3.23 -12.61
C ALA A 229 -16.39 -3.36 -13.29
N MET A 230 -16.82 -2.41 -14.11
CA MET A 230 -18.06 -2.53 -14.90
C MET A 230 -17.96 -3.63 -15.96
N THR A 231 -16.77 -3.80 -16.52
CA THR A 231 -16.51 -4.73 -17.64
C THR A 231 -15.50 -5.84 -17.29
N CYS A 232 -14.97 -5.82 -16.06
CA CYS A 232 -13.93 -6.74 -15.58
C CYS A 232 -12.66 -6.71 -16.47
N GLN A 233 -12.25 -5.54 -16.91
CA GLN A 233 -11.10 -5.37 -17.80
C GLN A 233 -9.94 -4.68 -17.09
N PHE A 234 -8.73 -5.20 -17.33
CA PHE A 234 -7.49 -4.54 -16.96
C PHE A 234 -6.87 -3.88 -18.19
N ARG A 235 -6.41 -2.63 -18.03
CA ARG A 235 -5.69 -1.87 -19.05
C ARG A 235 -4.37 -1.40 -18.48
N GLU A 236 -3.31 -1.49 -19.25
CA GLU A 236 -2.01 -0.96 -18.89
C GLU A 236 -1.65 0.20 -19.81
N MET A 237 -1.14 1.29 -19.21
CA MET A 237 -0.60 2.42 -19.97
C MET A 237 0.81 2.71 -19.44
N ARG A 238 1.74 2.91 -20.38
CA ARG A 238 3.09 3.33 -20.02
C ARG A 238 3.07 4.72 -19.44
N LEU A 239 3.73 4.88 -18.30
CA LEU A 239 3.94 6.17 -17.66
C LEU A 239 5.32 6.70 -18.01
N MET A 240 5.37 7.91 -18.57
CA MET A 240 6.63 8.55 -18.94
C MET A 240 7.06 9.55 -17.87
N ARG A 241 8.37 9.55 -17.57
CA ARG A 241 8.97 10.62 -16.76
C ARG A 241 8.82 11.95 -17.50
N HIS A 242 8.31 12.95 -16.81
CA HIS A 242 8.23 14.30 -17.36
C HIS A 242 9.59 15.02 -17.15
N PRO A 243 10.24 15.52 -18.20
CA PRO A 243 11.58 16.12 -18.08
C PRO A 243 11.66 17.30 -17.09
N GLN A 244 10.57 18.09 -17.00
CA GLN A 244 10.46 19.25 -16.10
C GLN A 244 9.60 18.92 -14.86
N CYS A 245 9.63 17.68 -14.39
CA CYS A 245 8.93 17.33 -13.16
C CYS A 245 9.62 17.97 -11.95
N GLU A 246 8.86 18.64 -11.08
CA GLU A 246 9.38 19.31 -9.88
C GLU A 246 10.02 18.33 -8.88
N VAL A 247 9.68 17.05 -8.97
CA VAL A 247 10.19 16.02 -8.04
C VAL A 247 11.30 15.20 -8.67
N CYS A 248 11.08 14.61 -9.85
CA CYS A 248 12.03 13.71 -10.47
C CYS A 248 12.66 14.24 -11.76
N GLY A 249 12.39 15.48 -12.18
CA GLY A 249 12.98 16.10 -13.37
C GLY A 249 14.50 16.21 -13.30
N SER A 250 15.13 16.36 -14.46
CA SER A 250 16.57 16.69 -14.54
C SER A 250 16.72 18.20 -14.33
N HIS A 251 17.22 18.60 -13.19
CA HIS A 251 17.57 19.99 -12.87
C HIS A 251 19.06 20.18 -13.04
#